data_0e552c445b1b9087365d4080677b4301
#
_entry.id   0e552c445b1b9087365d4080677b4301
#
_cell.length_a   1.000
_cell.length_b   1.000
_cell.length_c   1.000
_cell.angle_alpha   90.00
_cell.angle_beta   90.00
_cell.angle_gamma   90.00
#
_symmetry.space_group_name_H-M   'P 1'
#
loop_
_entity.id
_entity.type
_entity.pdbx_description
1 polymer ?
#
loop_
_entity_poly.entity_id
_entity_poly.type
_entity_poly.pdbx_seq_one_letter_code
_entity_poly.pdbx_strand_id
1 'polypeptide(L)'
;MKFKISHLVKTYPITFFAVIALFTASAVTAAKGVLLPLAIGEAALSVVLAVSAILKMHNEFRIIKNAVISLNASLSDKDMLKYFPLPAVICKTNGKILWFNDLFKAAVIRNRQPREDNISVFIGGKALSELAAKKTFSATYDGRDYTVISETLDFSGESCTVFYFVDDTDLKSIVREYRMSKPAVALVAVDSIDEFYRVYKESEYAEITSAVERLTENWFSEFSGVFRKLGTGRFIAIVPESELEKMISKKFNVLENVR
;
A
#
# COMPACT_ATOMS: atom_id res chain seq x y z
N MET A 1 29.18 -5.90 -14.22
CA MET A 1 28.73 -6.02 -12.81
C MET A 1 29.66 -6.99 -12.10
N LYS A 2 30.49 -6.50 -11.15
CA LYS A 2 31.43 -7.36 -10.38
C LYS A 2 30.61 -8.09 -9.31
N PHE A 3 30.64 -9.40 -9.35
CA PHE A 3 30.03 -10.28 -8.36
C PHE A 3 30.68 -10.04 -7.00
N LYS A 4 29.97 -9.49 -6.02
CA LYS A 4 30.48 -9.39 -4.65
C LYS A 4 30.02 -10.62 -3.87
N ILE A 5 30.99 -11.38 -3.32
CA ILE A 5 30.77 -12.53 -2.42
C ILE A 5 29.81 -12.15 -1.29
N SER A 6 29.79 -10.87 -0.88
CA SER A 6 28.84 -10.33 0.10
C SER A 6 27.35 -10.50 -0.26
N HIS A 7 27.02 -10.60 -1.55
CA HIS A 7 25.65 -10.82 -2.00
C HIS A 7 25.23 -12.29 -1.81
N LEU A 8 26.16 -13.22 -2.03
CA LEU A 8 25.95 -14.66 -1.86
C LEU A 8 25.67 -15.02 -0.39
N VAL A 9 26.47 -14.44 0.52
CA VAL A 9 26.31 -14.61 1.96
C VAL A 9 24.97 -14.05 2.46
N LYS A 10 24.49 -12.97 1.87
CA LYS A 10 23.26 -12.30 2.29
C LYS A 10 22.00 -12.97 1.75
N THR A 11 22.04 -13.52 0.53
CA THR A 11 20.90 -14.14 -0.14
C THR A 11 20.69 -15.60 0.25
N TYR A 12 21.78 -16.33 0.53
CA TYR A 12 21.78 -17.75 0.90
C TYR A 12 22.66 -18.02 2.13
N PRO A 13 22.38 -17.43 3.30
CA PRO A 13 23.25 -17.56 4.46
C PRO A 13 23.36 -19.01 4.92
N ILE A 14 22.25 -19.74 4.95
CA ILE A 14 22.22 -21.14 5.43
C ILE A 14 23.08 -22.05 4.54
N THR A 15 22.96 -21.94 3.21
CA THR A 15 23.75 -22.76 2.28
C THR A 15 25.21 -22.39 2.30
N PHE A 16 25.56 -21.12 2.46
CA PHE A 16 26.95 -20.65 2.57
C PHE A 16 27.63 -21.20 3.83
N PHE A 17 26.96 -21.08 4.99
CA PHE A 17 27.48 -21.62 6.23
C PHE A 17 27.55 -23.15 6.22
N ALA A 18 26.58 -23.85 5.61
CA ALA A 18 26.59 -25.30 5.47
C ALA A 18 27.78 -25.80 4.61
N VAL A 19 28.09 -25.11 3.51
CA VAL A 19 29.25 -25.44 2.66
C VAL A 19 30.57 -25.27 3.45
N ILE A 20 30.69 -24.17 4.18
CA ILE A 20 31.90 -23.95 5.01
C ILE A 20 32.00 -24.98 6.10
N ALA A 21 30.94 -25.31 6.82
CA ALA A 21 30.93 -26.29 7.90
C ALA A 21 31.30 -27.68 7.39
N LEU A 22 30.76 -28.13 6.25
CA LEU A 22 31.08 -29.41 5.63
C LEU A 22 32.53 -29.45 5.15
N PHE A 23 33.03 -28.36 4.57
CA PHE A 23 34.41 -28.28 4.12
C PHE A 23 35.41 -28.33 5.28
N THR A 24 35.12 -27.64 6.39
CA THR A 24 35.95 -27.69 7.61
C THR A 24 35.89 -29.06 8.28
N ALA A 25 34.72 -29.71 8.33
CA ALA A 25 34.55 -31.05 8.84
C ALA A 25 35.38 -32.07 8.02
N SER A 26 35.30 -31.99 6.68
CA SER A 26 36.13 -32.82 5.78
C SER A 26 37.62 -32.65 5.99
N ALA A 27 38.09 -31.42 6.19
CA ALA A 27 39.50 -31.14 6.45
C ALA A 27 39.99 -31.73 7.81
N VAL A 28 39.12 -31.66 8.84
CA VAL A 28 39.43 -32.19 10.17
C VAL A 28 39.43 -33.73 10.17
N THR A 29 38.48 -34.37 9.48
CA THR A 29 38.43 -35.84 9.35
C THR A 29 39.62 -36.40 8.55
N ALA A 30 40.00 -35.72 7.49
CA ALA A 30 41.20 -36.04 6.72
C ALA A 30 42.49 -35.91 7.55
N ALA A 31 42.63 -34.83 8.34
CA ALA A 31 43.83 -34.58 9.17
C ALA A 31 43.99 -35.58 10.32
N LYS A 32 42.90 -36.15 10.84
CA LYS A 32 42.92 -37.20 11.90
C LYS A 32 43.13 -38.61 11.38
N GLY A 33 43.22 -38.82 10.07
CA GLY A 33 43.46 -40.14 9.47
C GLY A 33 42.30 -41.13 9.68
N VAL A 34 41.17 -40.67 10.17
CA VAL A 34 39.99 -41.50 10.48
C VAL A 34 39.06 -41.51 9.25
N LEU A 35 38.96 -42.72 8.61
CA LEU A 35 37.98 -43.01 7.54
C LEU A 35 38.08 -42.05 6.31
N LEU A 36 39.12 -42.20 5.53
CA LEU A 36 39.29 -41.47 4.24
C LEU A 36 38.04 -41.45 3.37
N PRO A 37 37.20 -42.54 3.27
CA PRO A 37 35.97 -42.51 2.50
C PRO A 37 34.94 -41.50 3.02
N LEU A 38 34.88 -41.26 4.34
CA LEU A 38 33.92 -40.31 4.94
C LEU A 38 34.34 -38.86 4.58
N ALA A 39 35.62 -38.53 4.67
CA ALA A 39 36.14 -37.20 4.29
C ALA A 39 35.90 -36.88 2.81
N ILE A 40 36.03 -37.90 1.91
CA ILE A 40 35.72 -37.75 0.49
C ILE A 40 34.23 -37.50 0.29
N GLY A 41 33.36 -38.22 1.02
CA GLY A 41 31.88 -38.02 0.96
C GLY A 41 31.43 -36.62 1.38
N GLU A 42 32.00 -36.10 2.50
CA GLU A 42 31.72 -34.74 2.99
C GLU A 42 32.20 -33.67 2.01
N ALA A 43 33.39 -33.85 1.42
CA ALA A 43 33.91 -32.95 0.40
C ALA A 43 33.05 -32.95 -0.87
N ALA A 44 32.64 -34.13 -1.34
CA ALA A 44 31.74 -34.24 -2.50
C ALA A 44 30.40 -33.58 -2.26
N LEU A 45 29.79 -33.75 -1.07
CA LEU A 45 28.53 -33.11 -0.70
C LEU A 45 28.66 -31.58 -0.65
N SER A 46 29.79 -31.07 -0.11
CA SER A 46 30.02 -29.61 -0.07
C SER A 46 30.12 -29.02 -1.48
N VAL A 47 30.76 -29.71 -2.41
CA VAL A 47 30.87 -29.30 -3.82
C VAL A 47 29.50 -29.31 -4.49
N VAL A 48 28.69 -30.35 -4.29
CA VAL A 48 27.33 -30.44 -4.86
C VAL A 48 26.44 -29.29 -4.36
N LEU A 49 26.50 -28.99 -3.06
CA LEU A 49 25.76 -27.86 -2.48
C LEU A 49 26.23 -26.51 -3.03
N ALA A 50 27.54 -26.32 -3.19
CA ALA A 50 28.10 -25.10 -3.75
C ALA A 50 27.67 -24.90 -5.22
N VAL A 51 27.77 -25.97 -6.03
CA VAL A 51 27.33 -25.95 -7.43
C VAL A 51 25.83 -25.67 -7.54
N SER A 52 25.00 -26.32 -6.73
CA SER A 52 23.54 -26.11 -6.73
C SER A 52 23.19 -24.65 -6.36
N ALA A 53 23.87 -24.05 -5.38
CA ALA A 53 23.70 -22.66 -5.00
C ALA A 53 24.09 -21.70 -6.13
N ILE A 54 25.19 -21.97 -6.81
CA ILE A 54 25.68 -21.17 -7.95
C ILE A 54 24.69 -21.27 -9.13
N LEU A 55 24.20 -22.46 -9.45
CA LEU A 55 23.21 -22.68 -10.54
C LEU A 55 21.90 -21.94 -10.25
N LYS A 56 21.41 -22.03 -9.00
CA LYS A 56 20.19 -21.32 -8.59
C LYS A 56 20.33 -19.82 -8.71
N MET A 57 21.47 -19.30 -8.25
CA MET A 57 21.79 -17.86 -8.37
C MET A 57 21.92 -17.43 -9.83
N HIS A 58 22.56 -18.25 -10.68
CA HIS A 58 22.69 -17.95 -12.12
C HIS A 58 21.33 -17.90 -12.79
N ASN A 59 20.42 -18.81 -12.43
CA ASN A 59 19.04 -18.82 -12.96
C ASN A 59 18.27 -17.57 -12.53
N GLU A 60 18.30 -17.19 -11.24
CA GLU A 60 17.67 -15.94 -10.76
C GLU A 60 18.23 -14.71 -11.50
N PHE A 61 19.57 -14.67 -11.70
CA PHE A 61 20.21 -13.58 -12.45
C PHE A 61 19.77 -13.53 -13.93
N ARG A 62 19.60 -14.70 -14.57
CA ARG A 62 19.12 -14.78 -15.95
C ARG A 62 17.68 -14.25 -16.09
N ILE A 63 16.80 -14.58 -15.13
CA ILE A 63 15.42 -14.08 -15.09
C ILE A 63 15.42 -12.55 -15.00
N ILE A 64 16.17 -12.00 -14.05
CA ILE A 64 16.29 -10.54 -13.87
C ILE A 64 16.80 -9.88 -15.14
N LYS A 65 17.87 -10.42 -15.72
CA LYS A 65 18.45 -9.89 -16.95
C LYS A 65 17.45 -9.90 -18.10
N ASN A 66 16.71 -10.99 -18.28
CA ASN A 66 15.73 -11.12 -19.35
C ASN A 66 14.52 -10.22 -19.13
N ALA A 67 13.98 -10.17 -17.88
CA ALA A 67 12.89 -9.27 -17.52
C ALA A 67 13.24 -7.81 -17.81
N VAL A 68 14.43 -7.45 -17.47
CA VAL A 68 14.93 -6.11 -17.69
C VAL A 68 15.19 -5.82 -19.18
N ILE A 69 15.73 -6.78 -19.95
CA ILE A 69 15.91 -6.64 -21.40
C ILE A 69 14.57 -6.47 -22.10
N SER A 70 13.53 -7.21 -21.70
CA SER A 70 12.21 -7.10 -22.34
C SER A 70 11.51 -5.78 -22.03
N LEU A 71 11.67 -5.24 -20.82
CA LEU A 71 11.22 -3.90 -20.48
C LEU A 71 11.90 -2.82 -21.32
N ASN A 72 13.15 -3.08 -21.74
CA ASN A 72 13.96 -2.19 -22.54
C ASN A 72 13.95 -2.51 -24.05
N ALA A 73 13.25 -3.53 -24.51
CA ALA A 73 13.19 -3.89 -25.93
C ALA A 73 12.66 -2.76 -26.82
N SER A 74 12.01 -1.76 -26.23
CA SER A 74 11.62 -0.51 -26.91
C SER A 74 12.72 0.57 -26.93
N LEU A 75 13.84 0.37 -26.21
CA LEU A 75 14.87 1.39 -26.01
C LEU A 75 16.28 0.78 -26.09
N SER A 76 17.01 1.19 -27.09
CA SER A 76 18.23 0.59 -27.62
C SER A 76 19.53 0.75 -26.81
N ASP A 77 19.52 0.92 -25.46
CA ASP A 77 20.78 1.20 -24.77
C ASP A 77 20.95 0.44 -23.43
N LYS A 78 22.14 -0.17 -23.29
CA LYS A 78 22.50 -1.08 -22.17
C LYS A 78 22.59 -0.44 -20.78
N ASP A 79 22.59 0.89 -20.69
CA ASP A 79 22.68 1.65 -19.43
C ASP A 79 21.32 2.07 -18.84
N MET A 80 20.21 1.85 -19.54
CA MET A 80 18.89 2.34 -19.15
C MET A 80 18.27 1.69 -17.91
N LEU A 81 18.77 0.54 -17.46
CA LEU A 81 18.37 -0.07 -16.19
C LEU A 81 18.64 0.80 -14.96
N LYS A 82 19.71 1.56 -15.06
CA LYS A 82 20.14 2.49 -14.02
C LYS A 82 19.31 3.77 -14.03
N TYR A 83 18.71 4.10 -15.17
CA TYR A 83 18.00 5.35 -15.42
C TYR A 83 16.49 5.17 -15.64
N PHE A 84 15.93 4.01 -15.25
CA PHE A 84 14.48 3.83 -15.32
C PHE A 84 13.79 4.89 -14.45
N PRO A 85 12.90 5.74 -15.01
CA PRO A 85 12.46 6.98 -14.37
C PRO A 85 11.47 6.77 -13.21
N LEU A 86 11.04 5.54 -12.96
CA LEU A 86 10.11 5.22 -11.89
C LEU A 86 10.73 4.23 -10.89
N PRO A 87 10.37 4.30 -9.60
CA PRO A 87 10.64 3.25 -8.63
C PRO A 87 10.09 1.91 -9.12
N ALA A 88 10.98 0.93 -9.31
CA ALA A 88 10.61 -0.36 -9.89
C ALA A 88 11.18 -1.53 -9.09
N VAL A 89 10.40 -2.60 -8.98
CA VAL A 89 10.77 -3.85 -8.31
C VAL A 89 10.29 -5.05 -9.12
N ILE A 90 11.12 -6.08 -9.21
CA ILE A 90 10.82 -7.35 -9.90
C ILE A 90 10.70 -8.44 -8.86
N CYS A 91 9.63 -9.22 -8.91
CA CYS A 91 9.39 -10.34 -7.98
C CYS A 91 8.97 -11.62 -8.70
N LYS A 92 9.21 -12.74 -8.04
CA LYS A 92 8.63 -14.04 -8.41
C LYS A 92 7.13 -14.06 -8.10
N THR A 93 6.42 -15.04 -8.65
CA THR A 93 4.99 -15.28 -8.40
C THR A 93 4.64 -15.49 -6.93
N ASN A 94 5.60 -15.93 -6.11
CA ASN A 94 5.44 -16.06 -4.65
C ASN A 94 5.71 -14.75 -3.88
N GLY A 95 5.96 -13.64 -4.59
CA GLY A 95 6.23 -12.34 -3.99
C GLY A 95 7.69 -12.10 -3.60
N LYS A 96 8.59 -13.08 -3.72
CA LYS A 96 10.00 -12.90 -3.40
C LYS A 96 10.62 -11.86 -4.34
N ILE A 97 11.19 -10.81 -3.77
CA ILE A 97 11.87 -9.75 -4.51
C ILE A 97 13.15 -10.30 -5.12
N LEU A 98 13.29 -10.16 -6.44
CA LEU A 98 14.48 -10.54 -7.19
C LEU A 98 15.41 -9.34 -7.41
N TRP A 99 14.83 -8.20 -7.69
CA TRP A 99 15.57 -6.98 -8.01
C TRP A 99 14.71 -5.73 -7.77
N PHE A 100 15.37 -4.62 -7.49
CA PHE A 100 14.78 -3.28 -7.49
C PHE A 100 15.83 -2.24 -7.92
N ASN A 101 15.36 -1.10 -8.44
CA ASN A 101 16.22 -0.01 -8.84
C ASN A 101 16.56 0.94 -7.66
N ASP A 102 17.52 1.85 -7.88
CA ASP A 102 17.94 2.82 -6.87
C ASP A 102 16.81 3.79 -6.49
N LEU A 103 15.89 4.09 -7.42
CA LEU A 103 14.72 4.93 -7.12
C LEU A 103 13.76 4.24 -6.15
N PHE A 104 13.50 2.95 -6.31
CA PHE A 104 12.68 2.20 -5.35
C PHE A 104 13.34 2.17 -3.97
N LYS A 105 14.65 1.98 -3.92
CA LYS A 105 15.42 2.04 -2.68
C LYS A 105 15.34 3.40 -2.00
N ALA A 106 15.45 4.48 -2.75
CA ALA A 106 15.42 5.85 -2.22
C ALA A 106 14.00 6.30 -1.84
N ALA A 107 13.02 6.11 -2.72
CA ALA A 107 11.68 6.65 -2.58
C ALA A 107 10.77 5.78 -1.71
N VAL A 108 10.82 4.44 -1.88
CA VAL A 108 9.92 3.51 -1.17
C VAL A 108 10.57 2.95 0.08
N ILE A 109 11.75 2.33 -0.04
CA ILE A 109 12.47 1.75 1.11
C ILE A 109 13.11 2.84 1.99
N ARG A 110 13.37 4.04 1.44
CA ARG A 110 14.04 5.17 2.11
C ARG A 110 15.39 4.79 2.73
N ASN A 111 16.18 4.03 1.97
CA ASN A 111 17.50 3.54 2.40
C ASN A 111 17.50 2.68 3.68
N ARG A 112 16.34 2.27 4.20
CA ARG A 112 16.23 1.27 5.27
C ARG A 112 16.56 -0.10 4.70
N GLN A 113 17.04 -1.02 5.54
CA GLN A 113 17.12 -2.42 5.13
C GLN A 113 15.69 -3.01 5.17
N PRO A 114 15.14 -3.53 4.05
CA PRO A 114 13.89 -4.23 4.12
C PRO A 114 14.06 -5.42 5.06
N ARG A 115 13.20 -5.53 6.07
CA ARG A 115 13.20 -6.66 7.02
C ARG A 115 12.78 -7.96 6.34
N GLU A 116 12.06 -7.84 5.24
CA GLU A 116 11.52 -8.96 4.47
C GLU A 116 11.79 -8.77 2.98
N ASP A 117 12.23 -9.85 2.32
CA ASP A 117 12.49 -9.87 0.88
C ASP A 117 11.20 -10.20 0.09
N ASN A 118 10.04 -9.71 0.55
CA ASN A 118 8.74 -9.98 -0.07
C ASN A 118 8.00 -8.69 -0.38
N ILE A 119 7.43 -8.60 -1.58
CA ILE A 119 6.70 -7.44 -2.07
C ILE A 119 5.43 -7.16 -1.27
N SER A 120 4.82 -8.16 -0.64
CA SER A 120 3.58 -8.02 0.14
C SER A 120 3.66 -6.94 1.21
N VAL A 121 4.84 -6.72 1.79
CA VAL A 121 5.08 -5.65 2.79
C VAL A 121 4.81 -4.26 2.21
N PHE A 122 5.15 -4.05 0.94
CA PHE A 122 5.04 -2.74 0.27
C PHE A 122 3.67 -2.50 -0.37
N ILE A 123 2.85 -3.55 -0.52
CA ILE A 123 1.52 -3.49 -1.16
C ILE A 123 0.37 -3.70 -0.18
N GLY A 124 0.63 -3.57 1.12
CA GLY A 124 -0.41 -3.63 2.16
C GLY A 124 -0.90 -5.04 2.49
N GLY A 125 -0.04 -6.07 2.34
CA GLY A 125 -0.35 -7.46 2.73
C GLY A 125 -1.37 -8.18 1.84
N LYS A 126 -1.79 -7.56 0.73
CA LYS A 126 -2.75 -8.16 -0.20
C LYS A 126 -2.13 -9.33 -0.96
N ALA A 127 -2.96 -10.31 -1.30
CA ALA A 127 -2.51 -11.47 -2.07
C ALA A 127 -2.00 -11.05 -3.46
N LEU A 128 -0.78 -11.48 -3.79
CA LEU A 128 -0.12 -11.14 -5.05
C LEU A 128 -0.94 -11.59 -6.28
N SER A 129 -1.60 -12.75 -6.18
CA SER A 129 -2.45 -13.31 -7.23
C SER A 129 -3.64 -12.40 -7.60
N GLU A 130 -4.23 -11.73 -6.60
CA GLU A 130 -5.33 -10.78 -6.83
C GLU A 130 -4.82 -9.47 -7.45
N LEU A 131 -3.62 -9.05 -7.07
CA LEU A 131 -3.05 -7.78 -7.52
C LEU A 131 -2.37 -7.90 -8.88
N ALA A 132 -1.76 -9.04 -9.19
CA ALA A 132 -1.16 -9.30 -10.52
C ALA A 132 -2.22 -9.31 -11.63
N ALA A 133 -3.48 -9.69 -11.31
CA ALA A 133 -4.60 -9.59 -12.24
C ALA A 133 -5.08 -8.14 -12.47
N LYS A 134 -4.81 -7.23 -11.51
CA LYS A 134 -5.14 -5.81 -11.62
C LYS A 134 -3.92 -5.06 -12.12
N LYS A 135 -3.96 -4.57 -13.36
CA LYS A 135 -2.86 -3.78 -13.95
C LYS A 135 -2.49 -2.54 -13.11
N THR A 136 -3.42 -2.01 -12.32
CA THR A 136 -3.20 -0.82 -11.50
C THR A 136 -4.00 -0.93 -10.19
N PHE A 137 -3.38 -0.61 -9.06
CA PHE A 137 -4.02 -0.60 -7.75
C PHE A 137 -3.35 0.41 -6.81
N SER A 138 -4.06 0.79 -5.74
CA SER A 138 -3.52 1.65 -4.69
C SER A 138 -2.90 0.82 -3.57
N ALA A 139 -1.75 1.28 -3.07
CA ALA A 139 -1.06 0.74 -1.91
C ALA A 139 -0.64 1.87 -0.97
N THR A 140 -0.65 1.60 0.33
CA THR A 140 -0.15 2.53 1.35
C THR A 140 1.02 1.85 2.06
N TYR A 141 2.16 2.52 2.11
CA TYR A 141 3.34 2.04 2.80
C TYR A 141 4.08 3.19 3.49
N ASP A 142 4.45 3.00 4.75
CA ASP A 142 5.18 3.97 5.58
C ASP A 142 4.53 5.38 5.57
N GLY A 143 3.19 5.44 5.65
CA GLY A 143 2.41 6.67 5.67
C GLY A 143 2.33 7.42 4.34
N ARG A 144 2.74 6.79 3.23
CA ARG A 144 2.59 7.31 1.87
C ARG A 144 1.64 6.48 1.05
N ASP A 145 0.94 7.16 0.18
CA ASP A 145 0.03 6.56 -0.78
C ASP A 145 0.72 6.43 -2.15
N TYR A 146 0.64 5.22 -2.71
CA TYR A 146 1.20 4.91 -4.01
C TYR A 146 0.12 4.40 -4.95
N THR A 147 0.20 4.80 -6.21
CA THR A 147 -0.42 4.06 -7.30
C THR A 147 0.62 3.08 -7.84
N VAL A 148 0.29 1.79 -7.77
CA VAL A 148 1.17 0.71 -8.20
C VAL A 148 0.64 0.14 -9.51
N ILE A 149 1.52 0.08 -10.52
CA ILE A 149 1.25 -0.52 -11.82
C ILE A 149 1.98 -1.85 -11.86
N SER A 150 1.29 -2.93 -12.21
CA SER A 150 1.86 -4.27 -12.29
C SER A 150 1.84 -4.82 -13.72
N GLU A 151 2.92 -5.48 -14.10
CA GLU A 151 3.06 -6.16 -15.37
C GLU A 151 3.68 -7.54 -15.15
N THR A 152 3.02 -8.58 -15.65
CA THR A 152 3.52 -9.95 -15.58
C THR A 152 4.25 -10.30 -16.86
N LEU A 153 5.45 -10.82 -16.72
CA LEU A 153 6.34 -11.19 -17.80
C LEU A 153 6.71 -12.67 -17.66
N ASP A 154 6.56 -13.41 -18.76
CA ASP A 154 6.89 -14.83 -18.82
C ASP A 154 8.22 -15.03 -19.57
N PHE A 155 9.17 -15.66 -18.89
CA PHE A 155 10.49 -15.96 -19.46
C PHE A 155 10.82 -17.44 -19.33
N SER A 156 10.93 -18.12 -20.43
CA SER A 156 11.40 -19.51 -20.49
C SER A 156 10.71 -20.45 -19.48
N GLY A 157 9.40 -20.24 -19.25
CA GLY A 157 8.60 -21.04 -18.32
C GLY A 157 8.61 -20.56 -16.85
N GLU A 158 9.29 -19.47 -16.54
CA GLU A 158 9.18 -18.79 -15.25
C GLU A 158 8.49 -17.44 -15.41
N SER A 159 7.41 -17.23 -14.65
CA SER A 159 6.71 -15.95 -14.59
C SER A 159 7.29 -15.04 -13.51
N CYS A 160 7.49 -13.78 -13.83
CA CYS A 160 7.82 -12.75 -12.85
C CYS A 160 6.89 -11.54 -13.02
N THR A 161 6.68 -10.79 -11.94
CA THR A 161 5.87 -9.57 -11.98
C THR A 161 6.76 -8.36 -11.68
N VAL A 162 6.60 -7.34 -12.50
CA VAL A 162 7.23 -6.03 -12.30
C VAL A 162 6.20 -5.11 -11.69
N PHE A 163 6.58 -4.37 -10.66
CA PHE A 163 5.76 -3.35 -10.04
C PHE A 163 6.45 -2.00 -10.14
N TYR A 164 5.71 -1.01 -10.60
CA TYR A 164 6.12 0.39 -10.65
C TYR A 164 5.34 1.16 -9.58
N PHE A 165 6.03 1.95 -8.79
CA PHE A 165 5.44 2.74 -7.71
C PHE A 165 5.45 4.22 -8.10
N VAL A 166 4.27 4.81 -8.16
CA VAL A 166 4.08 6.25 -8.33
C VAL A 166 3.63 6.82 -6.99
N ASP A 167 4.44 7.68 -6.38
CA ASP A 167 4.05 8.37 -5.15
C ASP A 167 3.01 9.44 -5.51
N ASP A 168 1.79 9.25 -5.07
CA ASP A 168 0.67 10.16 -5.28
C ASP A 168 0.07 10.66 -3.95
N THR A 169 0.89 10.62 -2.89
CA THR A 169 0.50 11.04 -1.53
C THR A 169 -0.08 12.45 -1.53
N ASP A 170 0.65 13.41 -2.11
CA ASP A 170 0.23 14.81 -2.14
C ASP A 170 -1.05 14.97 -2.97
N LEU A 171 -1.12 14.31 -4.14
CA LEU A 171 -2.31 14.35 -4.99
C LEU A 171 -3.54 13.81 -4.25
N LYS A 172 -3.41 12.65 -3.60
CA LYS A 172 -4.52 12.05 -2.86
C LYS A 172 -4.92 12.88 -1.64
N SER A 173 -3.96 13.52 -0.97
CA SER A 173 -4.25 14.42 0.15
C SER A 173 -5.04 15.64 -0.32
N ILE A 174 -4.61 16.28 -1.41
CA ILE A 174 -5.30 17.43 -2.01
C ILE A 174 -6.71 17.04 -2.48
N VAL A 175 -6.86 15.89 -3.14
CA VAL A 175 -8.17 15.40 -3.58
C VAL A 175 -9.10 15.15 -2.39
N ARG A 176 -8.57 14.61 -1.29
CA ARG A 176 -9.34 14.39 -0.06
C ARG A 176 -9.75 15.72 0.57
N GLU A 177 -8.81 16.66 0.70
CA GLU A 177 -9.08 17.98 1.24
C GLU A 177 -10.11 18.74 0.39
N TYR A 178 -9.94 18.74 -0.93
CA TYR A 178 -10.91 19.31 -1.87
C TYR A 178 -12.29 18.68 -1.72
N ARG A 179 -12.39 17.36 -1.58
CA ARG A 179 -13.66 16.68 -1.37
C ARG A 179 -14.31 17.11 -0.06
N MET A 180 -13.55 17.15 1.02
CA MET A 180 -14.03 17.53 2.35
C MET A 180 -14.43 19.01 2.46
N SER A 181 -13.88 19.85 1.61
CA SER A 181 -14.21 21.30 1.56
C SER A 181 -15.41 21.63 0.67
N LYS A 182 -15.91 20.67 -0.14
CA LYS A 182 -17.07 20.92 -1.01
C LYS A 182 -18.29 21.34 -0.19
N PRO A 183 -19.03 22.37 -0.64
CA PRO A 183 -20.25 22.77 0.05
C PRO A 183 -21.36 21.72 -0.14
N ALA A 184 -21.93 21.30 0.97
CA ALA A 184 -23.15 20.50 1.02
C ALA A 184 -24.29 21.39 1.47
N VAL A 185 -25.48 21.18 0.91
CA VAL A 185 -26.68 21.93 1.24
C VAL A 185 -27.67 20.98 1.93
N ALA A 186 -28.03 21.30 3.16
CA ALA A 186 -29.05 20.61 3.92
C ALA A 186 -30.31 21.49 4.01
N LEU A 187 -31.44 20.95 3.57
CA LEU A 187 -32.75 21.55 3.77
C LEU A 187 -33.43 20.82 4.94
N VAL A 188 -33.84 21.58 5.93
CA VAL A 188 -34.56 21.07 7.10
C VAL A 188 -35.98 21.61 7.04
N ALA A 189 -36.96 20.71 7.12
CA ALA A 189 -38.37 21.05 7.20
C ALA A 189 -38.96 20.32 8.42
N VAL A 190 -39.68 21.05 9.24
CA VAL A 190 -40.49 20.51 10.34
C VAL A 190 -41.88 20.27 9.79
N ASP A 191 -42.20 18.99 9.65
CA ASP A 191 -43.52 18.59 9.14
C ASP A 191 -44.61 18.97 10.13
N SER A 192 -45.81 19.22 9.59
CA SER A 192 -47.00 19.48 10.36
C SER A 192 -47.01 20.74 11.23
N ILE A 193 -46.01 21.64 11.11
CA ILE A 193 -45.96 22.86 11.89
C ILE A 193 -47.19 23.74 11.65
N ASP A 194 -47.77 23.70 10.43
CA ASP A 194 -48.98 24.41 10.06
C ASP A 194 -50.24 23.77 10.69
N GLU A 195 -50.22 22.50 11.06
CA GLU A 195 -51.31 21.80 11.74
C GLU A 195 -51.40 22.27 13.22
N PHE A 196 -50.26 22.56 13.85
CA PHE A 196 -50.23 23.13 15.20
C PHE A 196 -50.96 24.47 15.28
N TYR A 197 -50.90 25.30 14.20
CA TYR A 197 -51.62 26.57 14.12
C TYR A 197 -53.14 26.40 14.23
N ARG A 198 -53.70 25.25 13.80
CA ARG A 198 -55.11 24.95 13.85
C ARG A 198 -55.60 24.45 15.20
N VAL A 199 -54.71 23.89 15.98
CA VAL A 199 -55.01 23.17 17.23
C VAL A 199 -54.74 24.02 18.48
N TYR A 200 -53.64 24.81 18.44
CA TYR A 200 -53.14 25.59 19.56
C TYR A 200 -53.54 27.07 19.44
N LYS A 201 -53.58 27.76 20.60
CA LYS A 201 -53.73 29.20 20.63
C LYS A 201 -52.51 29.87 20.02
N GLU A 202 -52.67 31.07 19.47
CA GLU A 202 -51.62 31.82 18.79
C GLU A 202 -50.36 31.99 19.66
N SER A 203 -50.51 32.23 20.98
CA SER A 203 -49.39 32.34 21.93
C SER A 203 -48.64 31.04 22.14
N GLU A 204 -49.35 29.91 22.21
CA GLU A 204 -48.75 28.58 22.37
C GLU A 204 -48.02 28.14 21.08
N TYR A 205 -48.63 28.43 19.94
CA TYR A 205 -47.99 28.19 18.64
C TYR A 205 -46.70 28.97 18.46
N ALA A 206 -46.68 30.27 18.85
CA ALA A 206 -45.48 31.10 18.80
C ALA A 206 -44.38 30.58 19.76
N GLU A 207 -44.74 30.05 20.91
CA GLU A 207 -43.80 29.48 21.86
C GLU A 207 -43.18 28.18 21.33
N ILE A 208 -44.00 27.27 20.78
CA ILE A 208 -43.53 26.01 20.18
C ILE A 208 -42.62 26.28 18.98
N THR A 209 -42.98 27.17 18.09
CA THR A 209 -42.17 27.51 16.90
C THR A 209 -40.83 28.15 17.31
N SER A 210 -40.84 29.04 18.28
CA SER A 210 -39.60 29.63 18.82
C SER A 210 -38.68 28.61 19.50
N ALA A 211 -39.27 27.63 20.20
CA ALA A 211 -38.50 26.54 20.83
C ALA A 211 -37.82 25.66 19.77
N VAL A 212 -38.57 25.27 18.73
CA VAL A 212 -38.02 24.47 17.60
C VAL A 212 -36.90 25.22 16.88
N GLU A 213 -37.10 26.50 16.60
CA GLU A 213 -36.10 27.35 15.97
C GLU A 213 -34.81 27.38 16.80
N ARG A 214 -34.93 27.67 18.10
CA ARG A 214 -33.80 27.74 19.01
C ARG A 214 -33.06 26.40 19.13
N LEU A 215 -33.77 25.28 19.21
CA LEU A 215 -33.15 23.95 19.25
C LEU A 215 -32.38 23.67 17.96
N THR A 216 -32.97 24.00 16.82
CA THR A 216 -32.34 23.79 15.51
C THR A 216 -31.11 24.70 15.32
N GLU A 217 -31.22 25.98 15.66
CA GLU A 217 -30.10 26.92 15.60
C GLU A 217 -28.94 26.50 16.53
N ASN A 218 -29.26 26.13 17.76
CA ASN A 218 -28.23 25.66 18.71
C ASN A 218 -27.49 24.41 18.19
N TRP A 219 -28.22 23.46 17.62
CA TRP A 219 -27.61 22.27 17.06
C TRP A 219 -26.70 22.59 15.87
N PHE A 220 -27.15 23.44 14.93
CA PHE A 220 -26.34 23.84 13.79
C PHE A 220 -25.14 24.71 14.20
N SER A 221 -25.21 25.42 15.30
CA SER A 221 -24.08 26.23 15.80
C SER A 221 -22.87 25.41 16.22
N GLU A 222 -23.02 24.09 16.42
CA GLU A 222 -21.92 23.16 16.69
C GLU A 222 -21.05 22.88 15.44
N PHE A 223 -21.54 23.25 14.25
CA PHE A 223 -20.89 22.96 12.98
C PHE A 223 -20.49 24.24 12.25
N SER A 224 -19.37 24.17 11.53
CA SER A 224 -18.90 25.29 10.72
C SER A 224 -19.74 25.39 9.44
N GLY A 225 -20.34 26.56 9.20
CA GLY A 225 -21.16 26.79 8.01
C GLY A 225 -22.11 27.96 8.14
N VAL A 226 -23.02 28.06 7.20
CA VAL A 226 -24.06 29.08 7.18
C VAL A 226 -25.41 28.39 7.41
N PHE A 227 -26.12 28.83 8.43
CA PHE A 227 -27.49 28.41 8.71
C PHE A 227 -28.44 29.60 8.59
N ARG A 228 -29.56 29.41 7.89
CA ARG A 228 -30.58 30.44 7.69
C ARG A 228 -31.99 29.84 7.76
N LYS A 229 -32.88 30.59 8.39
CA LYS A 229 -34.32 30.35 8.35
C LYS A 229 -34.86 30.84 7.01
N LEU A 230 -35.61 29.99 6.32
CA LEU A 230 -36.31 30.32 5.07
C LEU A 230 -37.80 30.66 5.29
N GLY A 231 -38.36 30.17 6.38
CA GLY A 231 -39.78 30.37 6.76
C GLY A 231 -40.10 29.63 8.04
N THR A 232 -41.35 29.61 8.47
CA THR A 232 -41.77 28.89 9.67
C THR A 232 -41.45 27.40 9.50
N GLY A 233 -40.62 26.85 10.40
CA GLY A 233 -40.19 25.44 10.35
C GLY A 233 -39.36 25.03 9.14
N ARG A 234 -38.85 25.99 8.34
CA ARG A 234 -38.02 25.71 7.18
C ARG A 234 -36.69 26.40 7.30
N PHE A 235 -35.64 25.61 7.17
CA PHE A 235 -34.25 26.10 7.31
C PHE A 235 -33.37 25.57 6.19
N ILE A 236 -32.31 26.30 5.90
CA ILE A 236 -31.23 25.87 5.00
C ILE A 236 -29.90 25.96 5.74
N ALA A 237 -29.10 24.94 5.64
CA ALA A 237 -27.70 24.94 6.06
C ALA A 237 -26.80 24.70 4.86
N ILE A 238 -25.73 25.48 4.76
CA ILE A 238 -24.66 25.29 3.79
C ILE A 238 -23.38 25.04 4.60
N VAL A 239 -22.89 23.82 4.54
CA VAL A 239 -21.75 23.33 5.34
C VAL A 239 -20.73 22.65 4.45
N PRO A 240 -19.43 22.57 4.83
CA PRO A 240 -18.48 21.70 4.15
C PRO A 240 -18.90 20.22 4.29
N GLU A 241 -18.50 19.39 3.32
CA GLU A 241 -18.76 17.94 3.34
C GLU A 241 -18.26 17.28 4.62
N SER A 242 -17.11 17.74 5.16
CA SER A 242 -16.56 17.29 6.44
C SER A 242 -17.50 17.51 7.63
N GLU A 243 -18.27 18.59 7.63
CA GLU A 243 -19.27 18.85 8.67
C GLU A 243 -20.54 18.03 8.45
N LEU A 244 -20.94 17.82 7.19
CA LEU A 244 -22.05 16.92 6.88
C LEU A 244 -21.75 15.48 7.37
N GLU A 245 -20.53 14.97 7.17
CA GLU A 245 -20.13 13.66 7.70
C GLU A 245 -20.25 13.59 9.23
N LYS A 246 -19.91 14.67 9.94
CA LYS A 246 -20.10 14.75 11.40
C LYS A 246 -21.59 14.74 11.77
N MET A 247 -22.43 15.47 11.03
CA MET A 247 -23.89 15.46 11.23
C MET A 247 -24.47 14.07 11.05
N ILE A 248 -24.06 13.36 10.00
CA ILE A 248 -24.47 11.98 9.70
C ILE A 248 -24.01 11.05 10.84
N SER A 249 -22.77 11.18 11.31
CA SER A 249 -22.24 10.36 12.41
C SER A 249 -23.01 10.55 13.71
N LYS A 250 -23.49 11.77 13.99
CA LYS A 250 -24.41 12.10 15.09
C LYS A 250 -25.85 11.69 14.82
N LYS A 251 -26.15 11.06 13.65
CA LYS A 251 -27.48 10.61 13.23
C LYS A 251 -28.54 11.73 13.27
N PHE A 252 -28.14 12.97 13.06
CA PHE A 252 -29.03 14.14 13.16
C PHE A 252 -29.88 14.12 14.44
N ASN A 253 -29.25 13.90 15.57
CA ASN A 253 -29.91 13.71 16.87
C ASN A 253 -30.80 14.89 17.30
N VAL A 254 -30.72 16.06 16.66
CA VAL A 254 -31.67 17.16 16.84
C VAL A 254 -33.11 16.72 16.56
N LEU A 255 -33.31 15.75 15.66
CA LEU A 255 -34.64 15.23 15.32
C LEU A 255 -35.34 14.53 16.49
N GLU A 256 -34.57 13.96 17.43
CA GLU A 256 -35.09 13.33 18.65
C GLU A 256 -35.52 14.37 19.68
N ASN A 257 -34.92 15.55 19.67
CA ASN A 257 -35.21 16.65 20.61
C ASN A 257 -36.40 17.51 20.16
N VAL A 258 -36.82 17.38 18.90
CA VAL A 258 -37.94 18.12 18.31
C VAL A 258 -39.23 17.27 18.27
N ARG A 259 -39.13 15.99 18.58
CA ARG A 259 -40.29 15.08 18.72
C ARG A 259 -40.95 15.27 20.08
#